data_3746af289d062e278b090fe392960c97
#
_entry.id   3746af289d062e278b090fe392960c97
#
_cell.length_a   1.000
_cell.length_b   1.000
_cell.length_c   1.000
_cell.angle_alpha   90.00
_cell.angle_beta   90.00
_cell.angle_gamma   90.00
#
_symmetry.space_group_name_H-M   'P 1'
#
loop_
_entity.id
_entity.type
_entity.pdbx_description
1 polymer ?
#
loop_
_entity_poly.entity_id
_entity_poly.type
_entity_poly.pdbx_seq_one_letter_code
_entity_poly.pdbx_strand_id
1 'polypeptide(L)'
;PYQTKVLDKPGVNSHDGGVVIVSRYPIVREAQLVYPQCTGTDCFADKGVMYAEVIKGGKAWHLFATHTASFDTDEARRLRQIQFGQMRTLAASLEIPASDTVIYGGDFNVNKRKFADDYAGMLANLNADEPVYGGYTEATFDPRLNPYAGGPLSGGANVEYLDYLVVSREYGAASHNLNSVWIPRSSDGSLWPASNLSDHFPVKGEISR
;
A
#
# COMPACT_ATOMS: atom_id res chain seq x y z
N PRO A 1 -0.56 -17.66 12.39
CA PRO A 1 -0.21 -16.64 11.40
C PRO A 1 1.27 -16.28 11.56
N TYR A 2 1.87 -15.83 10.47
CA TYR A 2 3.22 -15.28 10.41
C TYR A 2 3.10 -13.78 10.19
N GLN A 3 4.08 -13.01 10.68
CA GLN A 3 4.13 -11.56 10.43
C GLN A 3 5.58 -11.09 10.33
N THR A 4 5.80 -10.04 9.57
CA THR A 4 7.07 -9.31 9.55
C THR A 4 7.21 -8.46 10.82
N LYS A 5 8.37 -7.88 11.02
CA LYS A 5 8.49 -6.72 11.91
C LYS A 5 7.61 -5.58 11.38
N VAL A 6 7.27 -4.63 12.25
CA VAL A 6 6.73 -3.34 11.80
C VAL A 6 7.87 -2.55 11.16
N LEU A 7 7.58 -1.90 10.04
CA LEU A 7 8.53 -1.01 9.36
C LEU A 7 8.99 0.09 10.33
N ASP A 8 10.27 0.17 10.63
CA ASP A 8 10.82 1.11 11.60
C ASP A 8 12.31 1.33 11.38
N LYS A 9 12.79 2.53 11.71
CA LYS A 9 14.20 2.88 11.83
C LYS A 9 14.47 3.47 13.21
N PRO A 10 14.73 2.63 14.21
CA PRO A 10 14.84 3.05 15.60
C PRO A 10 15.76 4.25 15.82
N GLY A 11 15.27 5.25 16.57
CA GLY A 11 16.04 6.43 16.97
C GLY A 11 16.12 7.55 15.92
N VAL A 12 15.37 7.44 14.82
CA VAL A 12 15.32 8.51 13.78
C VAL A 12 14.07 9.36 13.92
N ASN A 13 12.89 8.75 13.86
CA ASN A 13 11.61 9.45 13.95
C ASN A 13 10.85 9.10 15.24
N SER A 14 9.80 9.86 15.54
CA SER A 14 8.99 9.64 16.75
C SER A 14 7.99 8.51 16.63
N HIS A 15 7.67 8.10 15.40
CA HIS A 15 6.70 7.04 15.10
C HIS A 15 7.30 6.08 14.09
N ASP A 16 6.96 4.79 14.23
CA ASP A 16 7.26 3.78 13.22
C ASP A 16 6.48 4.05 11.90
N GLY A 17 6.75 3.24 10.89
CA GLY A 17 6.12 3.40 9.58
C GLY A 17 4.69 2.85 9.49
N GLY A 18 4.19 2.17 10.52
CA GLY A 18 2.86 1.57 10.57
C GLY A 18 2.61 0.45 9.55
N VAL A 19 3.65 -0.03 8.88
CA VAL A 19 3.54 -1.04 7.82
C VAL A 19 3.98 -2.40 8.32
N VAL A 20 3.13 -3.41 8.15
CA VAL A 20 3.39 -4.80 8.53
C VAL A 20 2.73 -5.75 7.51
N ILE A 21 3.36 -6.88 7.24
CA ILE A 21 2.77 -7.95 6.43
C ILE A 21 2.42 -9.12 7.34
N VAL A 22 1.15 -9.54 7.33
CA VAL A 22 0.65 -10.70 8.07
C VAL A 22 0.21 -11.77 7.08
N SER A 23 0.60 -13.03 7.33
CA SER A 23 0.31 -14.15 6.44
C SER A 23 -0.19 -15.38 7.19
N ARG A 24 -1.08 -16.14 6.55
CA ARG A 24 -1.42 -17.51 6.97
C ARG A 24 -0.34 -18.52 6.59
N TYR A 25 0.49 -18.16 5.61
CA TYR A 25 1.55 -18.99 5.06
C TYR A 25 2.91 -18.54 5.59
N PRO A 26 3.92 -19.42 5.60
CA PRO A 26 5.25 -19.07 6.08
C PRO A 26 5.82 -17.84 5.36
N ILE A 27 6.33 -16.91 6.14
CA ILE A 27 7.23 -15.85 5.69
C ILE A 27 8.64 -16.37 5.90
N VAL A 28 9.41 -16.53 4.83
CA VAL A 28 10.76 -17.13 4.87
C VAL A 28 11.87 -16.11 4.74
N ARG A 29 11.53 -14.89 4.29
CA ARG A 29 12.48 -13.77 4.15
C ARG A 29 11.72 -12.46 4.34
N GLU A 30 12.36 -11.50 5.00
CA GLU A 30 11.87 -10.14 5.12
C GLU A 30 12.98 -9.12 4.88
N ALA A 31 12.63 -7.95 4.40
CA ALA A 31 13.50 -6.78 4.28
C ALA A 31 12.66 -5.51 4.36
N GLN A 32 13.32 -4.38 4.62
CA GLN A 32 12.63 -3.09 4.65
C GLN A 32 13.52 -1.97 4.10
N LEU A 33 12.87 -0.92 3.66
CA LEU A 33 13.50 0.35 3.33
C LEU A 33 12.65 1.49 3.89
N VAL A 34 13.16 2.22 4.87
CA VAL A 34 12.58 3.51 5.28
C VAL A 34 12.98 4.55 4.23
N TYR A 35 12.02 5.28 3.70
CA TYR A 35 12.27 6.30 2.69
C TYR A 35 13.16 7.42 3.25
N PRO A 36 14.25 7.75 2.55
CA PRO A 36 15.20 8.73 3.06
C PRO A 36 14.70 10.18 3.01
N GLN A 37 13.59 10.42 2.32
CA GLN A 37 13.01 11.74 2.10
C GLN A 37 11.54 11.74 2.52
N CYS A 38 11.14 12.83 3.15
CA CYS A 38 9.78 13.07 3.62
C CYS A 38 9.36 14.51 3.34
N THR A 39 8.08 14.82 3.51
CA THR A 39 7.54 16.19 3.42
C THR A 39 6.47 16.41 4.49
N GLY A 40 6.38 17.63 5.01
CA GLY A 40 5.39 17.99 6.01
C GLY A 40 5.41 17.12 7.27
N THR A 41 4.23 16.76 7.75
CA THR A 41 4.07 15.93 8.95
C THR A 41 4.51 14.48 8.76
N ASP A 42 4.66 14.00 7.53
CA ASP A 42 5.18 12.66 7.25
C ASP A 42 6.60 12.45 7.81
N CYS A 43 7.34 13.53 8.04
CA CYS A 43 8.69 13.46 8.61
C CYS A 43 8.72 13.05 10.09
N PHE A 44 7.59 12.90 10.75
CA PHE A 44 7.51 12.36 12.10
C PHE A 44 7.39 10.82 12.14
N ALA A 45 7.16 10.17 10.98
CA ALA A 45 7.00 8.73 10.87
C ALA A 45 8.02 8.11 9.90
N ASP A 46 8.39 6.86 10.15
CA ASP A 46 9.30 6.08 9.30
C ASP A 46 8.56 5.48 8.09
N LYS A 47 7.93 6.32 7.26
CA LYS A 47 7.29 5.84 6.03
C LYS A 47 8.30 5.11 5.13
N GLY A 48 7.85 4.04 4.49
CA GLY A 48 8.74 3.21 3.69
C GLY A 48 8.05 1.99 3.09
N VAL A 49 8.83 0.98 2.79
CA VAL A 49 8.35 -0.30 2.25
C VAL A 49 8.87 -1.48 3.06
N MET A 50 7.96 -2.39 3.40
CA MET A 50 8.23 -3.69 4.00
C MET A 50 8.10 -4.77 2.92
N TYR A 51 9.07 -5.65 2.83
CA TYR A 51 9.07 -6.82 1.96
C TYR A 51 8.88 -8.11 2.74
N ALA A 52 8.13 -9.05 2.17
CA ALA A 52 8.05 -10.43 2.64
C ALA A 52 8.04 -11.42 1.49
N GLU A 53 8.81 -12.50 1.60
CA GLU A 53 8.70 -13.69 0.77
C GLU A 53 7.80 -14.69 1.48
N VAL A 54 6.66 -15.01 0.84
CA VAL A 54 5.63 -15.90 1.39
C VAL A 54 5.55 -17.17 0.55
N ILE A 55 5.63 -18.33 1.20
CA ILE A 55 5.51 -19.62 0.51
C ILE A 55 4.07 -20.12 0.59
N LYS A 56 3.37 -20.12 -0.56
CA LYS A 56 1.99 -20.57 -0.69
C LYS A 56 1.89 -21.66 -1.76
N GLY A 57 1.47 -22.85 -1.38
CA GLY A 57 1.34 -23.98 -2.30
C GLY A 57 2.67 -24.38 -2.97
N GLY A 58 3.79 -24.30 -2.26
CA GLY A 58 5.12 -24.60 -2.77
C GLY A 58 5.70 -23.55 -3.73
N LYS A 59 5.04 -22.38 -3.88
CA LYS A 59 5.48 -21.28 -4.72
C LYS A 59 5.82 -20.05 -3.85
N ALA A 60 6.88 -19.33 -4.20
CA ALA A 60 7.20 -18.05 -3.58
C ALA A 60 6.32 -16.94 -4.16
N TRP A 61 5.89 -16.05 -3.28
CA TRP A 61 5.19 -14.80 -3.58
C TRP A 61 5.94 -13.68 -2.89
N HIS A 62 6.29 -12.65 -3.62
CA HIS A 62 7.08 -11.53 -3.13
C HIS A 62 6.17 -10.32 -2.94
N LEU A 63 5.93 -9.95 -1.68
CA LEU A 63 4.99 -8.91 -1.28
C LEU A 63 5.76 -7.69 -0.79
N PHE A 64 5.42 -6.53 -1.30
CA PHE A 64 5.94 -5.23 -0.87
C PHE A 64 4.78 -4.40 -0.38
N ALA A 65 4.73 -4.14 0.92
CA ALA A 65 3.71 -3.29 1.54
C ALA A 65 4.31 -1.91 1.84
N THR A 66 3.58 -0.85 1.52
CA THR A 66 4.08 0.52 1.67
C THR A 66 3.02 1.49 2.18
N HIS A 67 3.50 2.59 2.75
CA HIS A 67 2.77 3.84 2.94
C HIS A 67 3.65 4.96 2.42
N THR A 68 3.29 5.56 1.28
CA THR A 68 4.09 6.61 0.63
C THR A 68 3.74 8.01 1.14
N ALA A 69 4.43 9.06 0.64
CA ALA A 69 4.20 10.43 1.04
C ALA A 69 2.74 10.84 0.85
N SER A 70 2.16 11.44 1.90
CA SER A 70 0.79 11.95 1.92
C SER A 70 0.66 13.28 1.18
N PHE A 71 -0.56 13.81 1.13
CA PHE A 71 -0.92 15.10 0.54
C PHE A 71 -0.88 15.18 -0.99
N ASP A 72 -1.59 16.19 -1.49
CA ASP A 72 -1.79 16.44 -2.93
C ASP A 72 -0.91 17.60 -3.47
N THR A 73 0.07 18.06 -2.70
CA THR A 73 1.00 19.08 -3.16
C THR A 73 1.92 18.54 -4.26
N ASP A 74 2.39 19.39 -5.15
CA ASP A 74 3.31 18.99 -6.22
C ASP A 74 4.61 18.36 -5.67
N GLU A 75 5.06 18.82 -4.51
CA GLU A 75 6.21 18.25 -3.81
C GLU A 75 5.93 16.82 -3.35
N ALA A 76 4.80 16.57 -2.67
CA ALA A 76 4.43 15.23 -2.19
C ALA A 76 4.19 14.27 -3.36
N ARG A 77 3.52 14.72 -4.43
CA ARG A 77 3.30 13.92 -5.65
C ARG A 77 4.63 13.52 -6.29
N ARG A 78 5.58 14.46 -6.45
CA ARG A 78 6.92 14.14 -6.98
C ARG A 78 7.69 13.19 -6.07
N LEU A 79 7.58 13.36 -4.74
CA LEU A 79 8.23 12.50 -3.77
C LEU A 79 7.72 11.06 -3.85
N ARG A 80 6.39 10.85 -3.98
CA ARG A 80 5.81 9.52 -4.19
C ARG A 80 6.42 8.81 -5.40
N GLN A 81 6.59 9.52 -6.51
CA GLN A 81 7.20 8.94 -7.73
C GLN A 81 8.64 8.47 -7.49
N ILE A 82 9.40 9.18 -6.67
CA ILE A 82 10.75 8.75 -6.24
C ILE A 82 10.64 7.50 -5.36
N GLN A 83 9.71 7.46 -4.43
CA GLN A 83 9.48 6.34 -3.52
C GLN A 83 9.09 5.06 -4.27
N PHE A 84 8.28 5.15 -5.34
CA PHE A 84 8.00 4.00 -6.21
C PHE A 84 9.26 3.46 -6.90
N GLY A 85 10.13 4.34 -7.36
CA GLY A 85 11.45 3.94 -7.89
C GLY A 85 12.33 3.25 -6.84
N GLN A 86 12.28 3.71 -5.60
CA GLN A 86 13.00 3.09 -4.48
C GLN A 86 12.46 1.70 -4.13
N MET A 87 11.11 1.50 -4.17
CA MET A 87 10.52 0.17 -4.01
C MET A 87 11.01 -0.81 -5.07
N ARG A 88 11.02 -0.38 -6.33
CA ARG A 88 11.53 -1.19 -7.45
C ARG A 88 13.02 -1.49 -7.30
N THR A 89 13.82 -0.53 -6.84
CA THR A 89 15.26 -0.72 -6.54
C THR A 89 15.45 -1.75 -5.43
N LEU A 90 14.65 -1.70 -4.37
CA LEU A 90 14.68 -2.72 -3.32
C LEU A 90 14.35 -4.11 -3.90
N ALA A 91 13.31 -4.23 -4.72
CA ALA A 91 12.95 -5.50 -5.37
C ALA A 91 14.11 -6.06 -6.20
N ALA A 92 14.78 -5.24 -7.00
CA ALA A 92 15.95 -5.62 -7.79
C ALA A 92 17.13 -6.09 -6.92
N SER A 93 17.35 -5.47 -5.76
CA SER A 93 18.43 -5.83 -4.84
C SER A 93 18.24 -7.17 -4.12
N LEU A 94 17.02 -7.68 -4.12
CA LEU A 94 16.68 -8.94 -3.44
C LEU A 94 16.90 -10.19 -4.29
N GLU A 95 17.36 -10.04 -5.53
CA GLU A 95 17.66 -11.15 -6.45
C GLU A 95 16.48 -12.13 -6.60
N ILE A 96 15.26 -11.57 -6.71
CA ILE A 96 14.03 -12.33 -6.89
C ILE A 96 14.09 -13.05 -8.25
N PRO A 97 13.78 -14.36 -8.32
CA PRO A 97 13.72 -15.07 -9.59
C PRO A 97 12.68 -14.42 -10.53
N ALA A 98 13.04 -14.25 -11.80
CA ALA A 98 12.16 -13.60 -12.79
C ALA A 98 10.84 -14.37 -13.03
N SER A 99 10.78 -15.65 -12.66
CA SER A 99 9.57 -16.48 -12.74
C SER A 99 8.57 -16.24 -11.60
N ASP A 100 9.01 -15.58 -10.52
CA ASP A 100 8.19 -15.41 -9.32
C ASP A 100 7.35 -14.14 -9.41
N THR A 101 6.19 -14.14 -8.77
CA THR A 101 5.30 -12.98 -8.82
C THR A 101 5.67 -11.96 -7.75
N VAL A 102 5.82 -10.71 -8.15
CA VAL A 102 6.06 -9.56 -7.27
C VAL A 102 4.80 -8.68 -7.24
N ILE A 103 4.32 -8.40 -6.03
CA ILE A 103 3.14 -7.59 -5.77
C ILE A 103 3.55 -6.40 -4.91
N TYR A 104 3.22 -5.20 -5.37
CA TYR A 104 3.31 -3.98 -4.59
C TYR A 104 1.92 -3.60 -4.10
N GLY A 105 1.76 -3.27 -2.81
CA GLY A 105 0.46 -2.91 -2.24
C GLY A 105 0.56 -1.99 -1.04
N GLY A 106 -0.55 -1.34 -0.72
CA GLY A 106 -0.68 -0.44 0.42
C GLY A 106 -1.32 0.90 0.07
N ASP A 107 -1.19 1.86 0.97
CA ASP A 107 -1.57 3.25 0.74
C ASP A 107 -0.47 3.94 -0.07
N PHE A 108 -0.76 4.11 -1.35
CA PHE A 108 0.15 4.79 -2.29
C PHE A 108 -0.07 6.30 -2.33
N ASN A 109 -1.09 6.81 -1.62
CA ASN A 109 -1.47 8.22 -1.61
C ASN A 109 -1.63 8.86 -3.01
N VAL A 110 -1.81 8.04 -4.04
CA VAL A 110 -2.03 8.47 -5.43
C VAL A 110 -3.52 8.51 -5.70
N ASN A 111 -4.10 9.69 -5.78
CA ASN A 111 -5.51 9.83 -6.07
C ASN A 111 -5.78 9.75 -7.58
N LYS A 112 -6.02 8.53 -8.08
CA LYS A 112 -6.32 8.31 -9.52
C LYS A 112 -7.58 9.03 -10.01
N ARG A 113 -8.48 9.40 -9.09
CA ARG A 113 -9.72 10.11 -9.43
C ARG A 113 -9.46 11.60 -9.77
N LYS A 114 -8.35 12.14 -9.27
CA LYS A 114 -7.99 13.56 -9.41
C LYS A 114 -6.75 13.77 -10.27
N PHE A 115 -5.76 12.90 -10.18
CA PHE A 115 -4.45 13.04 -10.80
C PHE A 115 -4.10 11.83 -11.66
N ALA A 116 -4.60 11.80 -12.89
CA ALA A 116 -4.35 10.71 -13.83
C ALA A 116 -2.87 10.56 -14.21
N ASP A 117 -2.15 11.68 -14.26
CA ASP A 117 -0.71 11.72 -14.51
C ASP A 117 0.12 11.09 -13.37
N ASP A 118 -0.24 11.38 -12.12
CA ASP A 118 0.39 10.78 -10.94
C ASP A 118 0.15 9.26 -10.90
N TYR A 119 -1.07 8.83 -11.24
CA TYR A 119 -1.42 7.43 -11.35
C TYR A 119 -0.65 6.70 -12.47
N ALA A 120 -0.57 7.28 -13.65
CA ALA A 120 0.23 6.74 -14.75
C ALA A 120 1.72 6.68 -14.40
N GLY A 121 2.23 7.71 -13.72
CA GLY A 121 3.61 7.75 -13.20
C GLY A 121 3.88 6.64 -12.17
N MET A 122 2.97 6.37 -11.27
CA MET A 122 3.05 5.27 -10.30
C MET A 122 3.23 3.93 -11.01
N LEU A 123 2.35 3.60 -11.97
CA LEU A 123 2.44 2.35 -12.73
C LEU A 123 3.75 2.24 -13.52
N ALA A 124 4.20 3.36 -14.12
CA ALA A 124 5.46 3.41 -14.87
C ALA A 124 6.69 3.20 -13.96
N ASN A 125 6.76 3.89 -12.81
CA ASN A 125 7.90 3.81 -11.89
C ASN A 125 7.97 2.46 -11.18
N LEU A 126 6.82 1.83 -10.88
CA LEU A 126 6.77 0.46 -10.38
C LEU A 126 6.94 -0.59 -11.48
N ASN A 127 6.89 -0.18 -12.75
CA ASN A 127 6.79 -1.08 -13.91
C ASN A 127 5.73 -2.16 -13.67
N ALA A 128 4.50 -1.72 -13.39
CA ALA A 128 3.41 -2.59 -12.96
C ALA A 128 2.19 -2.52 -13.90
N ASP A 129 1.41 -3.60 -13.88
CA ASP A 129 0.14 -3.65 -14.60
C ASP A 129 -0.97 -2.96 -13.83
N GLU A 130 -1.84 -2.27 -14.56
CA GLU A 130 -3.07 -1.73 -14.01
C GLU A 130 -4.01 -2.88 -13.61
N PRO A 131 -4.53 -2.90 -12.35
CA PRO A 131 -5.50 -3.91 -11.95
C PRO A 131 -6.90 -3.60 -12.50
N VAL A 132 -7.76 -4.62 -12.55
CA VAL A 132 -9.21 -4.41 -12.67
C VAL A 132 -9.74 -3.89 -11.34
N TYR A 133 -10.67 -2.95 -11.36
CA TYR A 133 -11.25 -2.35 -10.16
C TYR A 133 -12.70 -2.78 -9.96
N GLY A 134 -13.08 -2.99 -8.69
CA GLY A 134 -14.43 -3.36 -8.29
C GLY A 134 -14.68 -3.18 -6.80
N GLY A 135 -15.76 -3.74 -6.29
CA GLY A 135 -16.12 -3.73 -4.88
C GLY A 135 -17.37 -2.91 -4.56
N TYR A 136 -17.54 -2.55 -3.29
CA TYR A 136 -18.73 -1.89 -2.78
C TYR A 136 -18.75 -0.37 -2.98
N THR A 137 -17.61 0.21 -3.24
CA THR A 137 -17.43 1.65 -3.53
C THR A 137 -16.27 1.83 -4.51
N GLU A 138 -16.26 2.95 -5.18
CA GLU A 138 -15.22 3.36 -6.14
C GLU A 138 -14.10 4.22 -5.48
N ALA A 139 -14.05 4.23 -4.15
CA ALA A 139 -13.08 5.01 -3.38
C ALA A 139 -12.62 4.22 -2.16
N THR A 140 -11.33 4.36 -1.80
CA THR A 140 -10.77 3.76 -0.59
C THR A 140 -10.79 4.72 0.60
N PHE A 141 -10.92 6.02 0.33
CA PHE A 141 -11.10 7.09 1.31
C PHE A 141 -12.34 7.91 0.93
N ASP A 142 -13.41 7.82 1.74
CA ASP A 142 -14.69 8.47 1.43
C ASP A 142 -15.37 9.01 2.69
N PRO A 143 -15.21 10.31 3.00
CA PRO A 143 -15.80 10.93 4.18
C PRO A 143 -17.34 10.96 4.17
N ARG A 144 -17.99 10.72 3.03
CA ARG A 144 -19.46 10.62 2.94
C ARG A 144 -19.97 9.31 3.53
N LEU A 145 -19.14 8.25 3.49
CA LEU A 145 -19.48 6.90 3.95
C LEU A 145 -18.74 6.52 5.24
N ASN A 146 -17.65 7.23 5.56
CA ASN A 146 -16.77 6.95 6.67
C ASN A 146 -16.46 8.24 7.47
N PRO A 147 -17.04 8.43 8.65
CA PRO A 147 -16.82 9.63 9.46
C PRO A 147 -15.36 9.80 9.94
N TYR A 148 -14.54 8.74 9.98
CA TYR A 148 -13.11 8.86 10.28
C TYR A 148 -12.33 9.53 9.16
N ALA A 149 -12.69 9.29 7.90
CA ALA A 149 -12.10 9.96 6.75
C ALA A 149 -12.36 11.48 6.74
N GLY A 150 -13.44 11.93 7.39
CA GLY A 150 -13.82 13.34 7.54
C GLY A 150 -13.21 14.08 8.71
N GLY A 151 -12.32 13.46 9.49
CA GLY A 151 -11.74 14.05 10.70
C GLY A 151 -10.79 15.23 10.44
N PRO A 152 -10.42 15.99 11.50
CA PRO A 152 -9.58 17.20 11.37
C PRO A 152 -8.20 16.96 10.77
N LEU A 153 -7.70 15.73 10.86
CA LEU A 153 -6.37 15.35 10.31
C LEU A 153 -6.44 14.95 8.85
N SER A 154 -7.61 14.62 8.31
CA SER A 154 -7.78 14.15 6.93
C SER A 154 -8.06 15.27 5.91
N GLY A 155 -8.15 16.50 6.36
CA GLY A 155 -8.11 17.69 5.50
C GLY A 155 -9.31 17.93 4.59
N GLY A 156 -10.44 17.21 4.72
CA GLY A 156 -11.59 17.62 3.94
C GLY A 156 -12.60 16.57 3.48
N ALA A 157 -13.46 16.98 2.54
CA ALA A 157 -14.55 16.20 1.97
C ALA A 157 -14.16 15.45 0.67
N ASN A 158 -12.87 15.27 0.41
CA ASN A 158 -12.40 14.64 -0.82
C ASN A 158 -12.68 13.14 -0.82
N VAL A 159 -13.23 12.66 -1.91
CA VAL A 159 -13.43 11.23 -2.18
C VAL A 159 -12.27 10.75 -3.03
N GLU A 160 -11.47 9.82 -2.48
CA GLU A 160 -10.18 9.45 -3.04
C GLU A 160 -10.01 7.94 -3.19
N TYR A 161 -9.27 7.52 -4.20
CA TYR A 161 -8.81 6.15 -4.35
C TYR A 161 -7.29 6.15 -4.19
N LEU A 162 -6.80 5.64 -3.07
CA LEU A 162 -5.41 5.78 -2.62
C LEU A 162 -4.68 4.46 -2.43
N ASP A 163 -5.42 3.37 -2.24
CA ASP A 163 -4.91 2.05 -1.86
C ASP A 163 -4.94 1.09 -3.04
N TYR A 164 -3.84 0.41 -3.30
CA TYR A 164 -3.67 -0.42 -4.49
C TYR A 164 -2.96 -1.73 -4.17
N LEU A 165 -3.19 -2.73 -5.05
CA LEU A 165 -2.38 -3.93 -5.21
C LEU A 165 -2.06 -4.08 -6.69
N VAL A 166 -0.80 -3.88 -7.07
CA VAL A 166 -0.34 -3.95 -8.46
C VAL A 166 0.73 -5.02 -8.64
N VAL A 167 0.77 -5.66 -9.80
CA VAL A 167 1.72 -6.73 -10.11
C VAL A 167 2.81 -6.19 -11.01
N SER A 168 4.07 -6.46 -10.66
CA SER A 168 5.22 -6.06 -11.47
C SER A 168 5.27 -6.78 -12.81
N ARG A 169 5.62 -6.06 -13.88
CA ARG A 169 5.89 -6.62 -15.22
C ARG A 169 7.28 -7.22 -15.36
N GLU A 170 8.18 -6.97 -14.41
CA GLU A 170 9.57 -7.44 -14.47
C GLU A 170 9.72 -8.90 -14.05
N TYR A 171 8.70 -9.45 -13.43
CA TYR A 171 8.68 -10.77 -12.82
C TYR A 171 7.53 -11.62 -13.37
N GLY A 172 7.26 -12.75 -12.74
CA GLY A 172 6.20 -13.66 -13.17
C GLY A 172 4.84 -12.97 -13.25
N ALA A 173 4.27 -12.95 -14.46
CA ALA A 173 3.01 -12.29 -14.74
C ALA A 173 1.84 -12.91 -13.96
N ALA A 174 0.87 -12.09 -13.60
CA ALA A 174 -0.42 -12.54 -13.13
C ALA A 174 -1.38 -12.70 -14.33
N SER A 175 -2.16 -13.76 -14.32
CA SER A 175 -3.25 -13.96 -15.28
C SER A 175 -4.50 -13.15 -14.91
N HIS A 176 -4.60 -12.75 -13.64
CA HIS A 176 -5.70 -11.98 -13.10
C HIS A 176 -5.20 -11.09 -11.95
N ASN A 177 -5.65 -9.84 -11.90
CA ASN A 177 -5.48 -8.92 -10.79
C ASN A 177 -6.73 -8.04 -10.64
N LEU A 178 -7.56 -8.34 -9.65
CA LEU A 178 -8.76 -7.57 -9.29
C LEU A 178 -8.56 -6.92 -7.94
N ASN A 179 -8.71 -5.61 -7.87
CA ASN A 179 -8.74 -4.82 -6.64
C ASN A 179 -10.18 -4.46 -6.30
N SER A 180 -10.72 -5.02 -5.22
CA SER A 180 -12.09 -4.78 -4.77
C SER A 180 -12.09 -4.00 -3.46
N VAL A 181 -12.74 -2.85 -3.43
CA VAL A 181 -12.92 -2.07 -2.20
C VAL A 181 -14.02 -2.70 -1.36
N TRP A 182 -13.71 -2.97 -0.10
CA TRP A 182 -14.64 -3.55 0.87
C TRP A 182 -14.96 -2.53 1.95
N ILE A 183 -16.15 -2.66 2.57
CA ILE A 183 -16.60 -1.81 3.68
C ILE A 183 -16.90 -2.69 4.90
N PRO A 184 -15.87 -3.22 5.59
CA PRO A 184 -16.08 -3.98 6.81
C PRO A 184 -16.58 -3.05 7.91
N ARG A 185 -17.55 -3.54 8.67
CA ARG A 185 -18.16 -2.80 9.78
C ARG A 185 -18.05 -3.60 11.06
N SER A 186 -17.77 -2.92 12.16
CA SER A 186 -17.92 -3.52 13.48
C SER A 186 -19.40 -3.64 13.81
N SER A 187 -19.84 -4.82 14.23
CA SER A 187 -21.18 -5.05 14.78
C SER A 187 -21.21 -4.92 16.30
N ASP A 188 -20.02 -4.89 16.93
CA ASP A 188 -19.86 -4.82 18.38
C ASP A 188 -19.20 -3.51 18.79
N GLY A 189 -20.00 -2.56 19.25
CA GLY A 189 -19.53 -1.26 19.74
C GLY A 189 -18.71 -1.34 21.04
N SER A 190 -18.58 -2.50 21.68
CA SER A 190 -17.76 -2.67 22.86
C SER A 190 -16.28 -2.72 22.54
N LEU A 191 -15.91 -3.23 21.36
CA LEU A 191 -14.53 -3.30 20.88
C LEU A 191 -14.10 -2.02 20.15
N TRP A 192 -15.07 -1.34 19.51
CA TRP A 192 -14.81 -0.16 18.71
C TRP A 192 -16.04 0.74 18.65
N PRO A 193 -15.96 2.01 19.10
CA PRO A 193 -17.15 2.86 19.29
C PRO A 193 -17.84 3.28 17.99
N ALA A 194 -17.20 3.11 16.84
CA ALA A 194 -17.77 3.42 15.55
C ALA A 194 -17.87 2.18 14.67
N SER A 195 -18.78 2.23 13.68
CA SER A 195 -18.99 1.10 12.77
C SER A 195 -17.86 0.86 11.79
N ASN A 196 -17.11 1.90 11.39
CA ASN A 196 -15.93 1.77 10.50
C ASN A 196 -14.68 1.43 11.34
N LEU A 197 -13.80 0.61 10.79
CA LEU A 197 -12.62 0.09 11.50
C LEU A 197 -11.34 0.91 11.26
N SER A 198 -11.35 1.77 10.25
CA SER A 198 -10.26 2.64 9.84
C SER A 198 -10.84 3.85 9.09
N ASP A 199 -10.08 4.89 8.88
CA ASP A 199 -10.39 6.01 7.98
C ASP A 199 -10.34 5.62 6.50
N HIS A 200 -9.58 4.57 6.14
CA HIS A 200 -9.60 3.95 4.82
C HIS A 200 -10.51 2.72 4.78
N PHE A 201 -11.06 2.45 3.61
CA PHE A 201 -11.66 1.17 3.28
C PHE A 201 -10.60 0.23 2.70
N PRO A 202 -10.52 -1.04 3.17
CA PRO A 202 -9.54 -1.97 2.68
C PRO A 202 -9.77 -2.37 1.23
N VAL A 203 -8.68 -2.57 0.50
CA VAL A 203 -8.68 -3.18 -0.82
C VAL A 203 -8.36 -4.66 -0.70
N LYS A 204 -9.25 -5.51 -1.22
CA LYS A 204 -9.01 -6.93 -1.40
C LYS A 204 -8.45 -7.17 -2.79
N GLY A 205 -7.22 -7.68 -2.88
CA GLY A 205 -6.63 -8.15 -4.14
C GLY A 205 -6.94 -9.62 -4.39
N GLU A 206 -7.48 -9.94 -5.58
CA GLU A 206 -7.57 -11.31 -6.08
C GLU A 206 -6.57 -11.44 -7.23
N ILE A 207 -5.46 -12.15 -6.95
CA ILE A 207 -4.33 -12.27 -7.88
C ILE A 207 -4.06 -13.75 -8.13
N SER A 208 -4.03 -14.15 -9.40
CA SER A 208 -3.68 -15.49 -9.85
C SER A 208 -2.58 -15.49 -10.91
N ARG A 209 -1.80 -16.57 -10.92
CA ARG A 209 -0.76 -16.87 -11.93
C ARG A 209 -1.32 -17.66 -13.07
#